data_335691fdeef2f9350b1a3e99bad03485
#
_entry.id   335691fdeef2f9350b1a3e99bad03485
#
_cell.length_a   1.000
_cell.length_b   1.000
_cell.length_c   1.000
_cell.angle_alpha   90.00
_cell.angle_beta   90.00
_cell.angle_gamma   90.00
#
_symmetry.space_group_name_H-M   'P 1'
#
loop_
_entity.id
_entity.type
_entity.pdbx_description
1 polymer ?
#
loop_
_entity_poly.entity_id
_entity_poly.type
_entity_poly.pdbx_seq_one_letter_code
_entity_poly.pdbx_strand_id
1 'polypeptide(L)'
;AGILYVEQATAHPPLADIVAVAQSHNLPLLVDAAGELPPRENLRRLATCGADLVVFSGGKAIGGPQPTGILAGRRDLIAAAALQMLDMDDHPQTWDPPVEFIDPEAVTGMPRHGIGRSMKVSKEAICALLAALDEFVSTDPAEQLARWRDWLEQIDNSLVRSAANCQLVESPDGQQPPRLEIHVNQDAFELCRALRAGPPPIYVGHGRLDEGILVINPVALTEEEVPLLGGRLMKLLAAPSPAEEDD
;
A
#
# COMPACT_ATOMS: atom_id res chain seq x y z
N ALA A 1 23.88 -13.79 6.98
CA ALA A 1 23.08 -13.91 5.76
C ALA A 1 21.60 -14.06 6.15
N GLY A 2 20.69 -13.70 5.24
CA GLY A 2 19.26 -13.81 5.44
C GLY A 2 18.55 -13.84 4.09
N ILE A 3 17.25 -14.11 4.09
CA ILE A 3 16.39 -14.11 2.92
C ILE A 3 15.45 -12.91 3.01
N LEU A 4 15.31 -12.14 1.93
CA LEU A 4 14.27 -11.15 1.71
C LEU A 4 13.31 -11.71 0.66
N TYR A 5 12.03 -11.76 0.99
CA TYR A 5 10.98 -12.22 0.11
C TYR A 5 9.89 -11.16 -0.01
N VAL A 6 9.47 -10.86 -1.24
CA VAL A 6 8.36 -9.94 -1.51
C VAL A 6 7.11 -10.77 -1.75
N GLU A 7 6.15 -10.66 -0.83
CA GLU A 7 4.85 -11.32 -0.95
C GLU A 7 3.97 -10.58 -1.94
N GLN A 8 3.38 -11.32 -2.85
CA GLN A 8 2.37 -10.85 -3.81
C GLN A 8 1.62 -12.04 -4.39
N ALA A 9 0.39 -11.83 -4.86
CA ALA A 9 -0.49 -12.90 -5.34
C ALA A 9 0.12 -13.79 -6.45
N THR A 10 1.07 -13.27 -7.21
CA THR A 10 1.75 -13.98 -8.32
C THR A 10 3.18 -14.40 -7.97
N ALA A 11 3.60 -14.27 -6.70
CA ALA A 11 4.96 -14.59 -6.31
C ALA A 11 5.27 -16.09 -6.42
N HIS A 12 6.42 -16.40 -6.99
CA HIS A 12 6.95 -17.75 -7.10
C HIS A 12 8.44 -17.77 -6.70
N PRO A 13 8.88 -18.78 -5.91
CA PRO A 13 8.08 -19.84 -5.27
C PRO A 13 7.09 -19.30 -4.23
N PRO A 14 6.05 -20.06 -3.80
CA PRO A 14 5.13 -19.65 -2.75
C PRO A 14 5.83 -19.37 -1.43
N LEU A 15 5.29 -18.43 -0.62
CA LEU A 15 5.87 -18.06 0.69
C LEU A 15 6.13 -19.28 1.60
N ALA A 16 5.22 -20.26 1.62
CA ALA A 16 5.39 -21.47 2.44
C ALA A 16 6.66 -22.25 2.10
N ASP A 17 7.02 -22.32 0.83
CA ASP A 17 8.24 -23.01 0.38
C ASP A 17 9.49 -22.23 0.82
N ILE A 18 9.44 -20.90 0.74
CA ILE A 18 10.54 -20.04 1.20
C ILE A 18 10.73 -20.14 2.71
N VAL A 19 9.62 -20.17 3.49
CA VAL A 19 9.68 -20.41 4.94
C VAL A 19 10.36 -21.75 5.25
N ALA A 20 9.98 -22.82 4.54
CA ALA A 20 10.57 -24.14 4.76
C ALA A 20 12.08 -24.15 4.45
N VAL A 21 12.50 -23.50 3.36
CA VAL A 21 13.93 -23.34 3.01
C VAL A 21 14.67 -22.53 4.07
N ALA A 22 14.14 -21.38 4.48
CA ALA A 22 14.76 -20.53 5.50
C ALA A 22 14.97 -21.30 6.81
N GLN A 23 13.96 -22.02 7.27
CA GLN A 23 14.03 -22.83 8.49
C GLN A 23 15.02 -23.99 8.37
N SER A 24 15.05 -24.69 7.24
CA SER A 24 15.99 -25.82 7.03
C SER A 24 17.46 -25.40 7.04
N HIS A 25 17.73 -24.13 6.72
CA HIS A 25 19.09 -23.58 6.69
C HIS A 25 19.39 -22.63 7.85
N ASN A 26 18.48 -22.48 8.82
CA ASN A 26 18.59 -21.53 9.93
C ASN A 26 18.90 -20.10 9.46
N LEU A 27 18.28 -19.67 8.35
CA LEU A 27 18.43 -18.32 7.83
C LEU A 27 17.24 -17.46 8.26
N PRO A 28 17.48 -16.24 8.78
CA PRO A 28 16.40 -15.31 9.04
C PRO A 28 15.70 -14.92 7.74
N LEU A 29 14.36 -14.93 7.79
CA LEU A 29 13.48 -14.55 6.69
C LEU A 29 12.75 -13.25 7.01
N LEU A 30 12.94 -12.23 6.16
CA LEU A 30 12.16 -11.01 6.14
C LEU A 30 11.17 -11.07 4.97
N VAL A 31 9.88 -10.89 5.27
CA VAL A 31 8.81 -10.78 4.27
C VAL A 31 8.41 -9.33 4.09
N ASP A 32 8.53 -8.81 2.89
CA ASP A 32 7.94 -7.55 2.48
C ASP A 32 6.49 -7.78 2.05
N ALA A 33 5.56 -7.34 2.89
CA ALA A 33 4.13 -7.41 2.70
C ALA A 33 3.52 -6.01 2.52
N ALA A 34 4.28 -5.06 2.01
CA ALA A 34 3.85 -3.66 1.89
C ALA A 34 2.63 -3.46 0.97
N GLY A 35 2.34 -4.41 0.07
CA GLY A 35 1.20 -4.38 -0.85
C GLY A 35 0.03 -5.28 -0.44
N GLU A 36 0.14 -6.02 0.67
CA GLU A 36 -0.76 -7.13 0.99
C GLU A 36 -1.97 -6.74 1.85
N LEU A 37 -2.20 -5.46 2.04
CA LEU A 37 -3.39 -4.92 2.70
C LEU A 37 -4.23 -4.12 1.69
N PRO A 38 -5.57 -4.19 1.77
CA PRO A 38 -6.36 -5.16 2.52
C PRO A 38 -6.26 -6.57 1.88
N PRO A 39 -6.79 -7.65 2.48
CA PRO A 39 -7.64 -7.69 3.68
C PRO A 39 -6.84 -7.55 4.97
N ARG A 40 -7.49 -7.03 6.04
CA ARG A 40 -6.82 -6.79 7.34
C ARG A 40 -6.32 -8.07 8.03
N GLU A 41 -6.93 -9.21 7.72
CA GLU A 41 -6.54 -10.53 8.20
C GLU A 41 -5.09 -10.86 7.85
N ASN A 42 -4.57 -10.27 6.79
CA ASN A 42 -3.18 -10.43 6.38
C ASN A 42 -2.18 -9.88 7.40
N LEU A 43 -2.56 -8.89 8.23
CA LEU A 43 -1.72 -8.46 9.35
C LEU A 43 -1.37 -9.65 10.26
N ARG A 44 -2.35 -10.48 10.59
CA ARG A 44 -2.16 -11.65 11.45
C ARG A 44 -1.60 -12.85 10.68
N ARG A 45 -2.16 -13.14 9.51
CA ARG A 45 -1.74 -14.27 8.67
C ARG A 45 -0.24 -14.22 8.38
N LEU A 46 0.25 -13.07 7.93
CA LEU A 46 1.65 -12.90 7.57
C LEU A 46 2.56 -12.79 8.79
N ALA A 47 2.12 -12.15 9.88
CA ALA A 47 2.89 -12.12 11.12
C ALA A 47 3.05 -13.50 11.77
N THR A 48 2.24 -14.48 11.40
CA THR A 48 2.29 -15.86 11.93
C THR A 48 2.66 -16.91 10.86
N CYS A 49 3.11 -16.50 9.68
CA CYS A 49 3.42 -17.41 8.57
C CYS A 49 4.69 -18.25 8.78
N GLY A 50 5.47 -17.96 9.82
CA GLY A 50 6.74 -18.60 10.10
C GLY A 50 7.98 -17.82 9.63
N ALA A 51 7.80 -16.61 9.11
CA ALA A 51 8.90 -15.67 8.88
C ALA A 51 9.41 -15.08 10.19
N ASP A 52 10.68 -14.66 10.21
CA ASP A 52 11.27 -14.00 11.38
C ASP A 52 10.85 -12.53 11.48
N LEU A 53 10.69 -11.87 10.37
CA LEU A 53 10.24 -10.48 10.27
C LEU A 53 9.24 -10.32 9.13
N VAL A 54 8.24 -9.47 9.34
CA VAL A 54 7.30 -9.03 8.30
C VAL A 54 7.19 -7.51 8.35
N VAL A 55 7.18 -6.86 7.18
CA VAL A 55 7.00 -5.42 7.07
C VAL A 55 5.73 -5.07 6.30
N PHE A 56 4.92 -4.16 6.85
CA PHE A 56 3.74 -3.58 6.22
C PHE A 56 3.94 -2.09 5.97
N SER A 57 3.36 -1.58 4.90
CA SER A 57 3.36 -0.14 4.62
C SER A 57 2.30 0.58 5.46
N GLY A 58 2.68 1.64 6.15
CA GLY A 58 1.74 2.51 6.85
C GLY A 58 1.02 3.51 5.94
N GLY A 59 1.66 3.90 4.84
CA GLY A 59 1.16 4.94 3.92
C GLY A 59 0.35 4.42 2.71
N LYS A 60 -0.01 3.13 2.69
CA LYS A 60 -0.88 2.56 1.65
C LYS A 60 -2.30 2.35 2.19
N ALA A 61 -2.82 1.14 2.19
CA ALA A 61 -4.18 0.81 2.62
C ALA A 61 -4.53 1.18 4.07
N ILE A 62 -3.53 1.24 4.96
CA ILE A 62 -3.73 1.73 6.33
C ILE A 62 -4.07 3.23 6.36
N GLY A 63 -3.64 4.01 5.36
CA GLY A 63 -3.96 5.44 5.27
C GLY A 63 -3.14 6.35 6.19
N GLY A 64 -2.06 5.83 6.79
CA GLY A 64 -1.13 6.61 7.60
C GLY A 64 -0.13 7.44 6.76
N PRO A 65 0.78 8.18 7.41
CA PRO A 65 1.80 8.95 6.69
C PRO A 65 2.69 8.08 5.82
N GLN A 66 3.01 8.56 4.62
CA GLN A 66 3.82 7.84 3.63
C GLN A 66 5.17 7.30 4.16
N PRO A 67 5.95 8.03 5.00
CA PRO A 67 7.24 7.54 5.48
C PRO A 67 7.11 6.57 6.65
N THR A 68 5.95 5.95 6.86
CA THR A 68 5.72 5.03 7.97
C THR A 68 5.61 3.58 7.50
N GLY A 69 5.99 2.67 8.37
CA GLY A 69 5.84 1.23 8.20
C GLY A 69 5.76 0.52 9.54
N ILE A 70 5.27 -0.70 9.50
CA ILE A 70 5.15 -1.58 10.67
C ILE A 70 6.09 -2.76 10.44
N LEU A 71 7.08 -2.92 11.31
CA LEU A 71 7.95 -4.09 11.35
C LEU A 71 7.51 -4.98 12.52
N ALA A 72 7.10 -6.19 12.22
CA ALA A 72 6.65 -7.18 13.20
C ALA A 72 7.48 -8.46 13.12
N GLY A 73 7.68 -9.17 14.25
CA GLY A 73 8.37 -10.45 14.25
C GLY A 73 9.20 -10.70 15.51
N ARG A 74 10.33 -11.38 15.35
CA ARG A 74 11.21 -11.78 16.43
C ARG A 74 11.78 -10.57 17.17
N ARG A 75 11.69 -10.62 18.51
CA ARG A 75 12.11 -9.54 19.39
C ARG A 75 13.58 -9.14 19.21
N ASP A 76 14.48 -10.11 19.10
CA ASP A 76 15.92 -9.87 18.94
C ASP A 76 16.24 -9.11 17.63
N LEU A 77 15.55 -9.44 16.55
CA LEU A 77 15.71 -8.76 15.26
C LEU A 77 15.08 -7.37 15.26
N ILE A 78 13.92 -7.20 15.92
CA ILE A 78 13.30 -5.88 16.12
C ILE A 78 14.22 -4.99 16.96
N ALA A 79 14.79 -5.50 18.04
CA ALA A 79 15.75 -4.78 18.88
C ALA A 79 17.00 -4.37 18.07
N ALA A 80 17.55 -5.27 17.27
CA ALA A 80 18.67 -4.97 16.38
C ALA A 80 18.32 -3.88 15.36
N ALA A 81 17.12 -3.92 14.78
CA ALA A 81 16.64 -2.87 13.88
C ALA A 81 16.50 -1.51 14.59
N ALA A 82 15.97 -1.50 15.81
CA ALA A 82 15.85 -0.28 16.62
C ALA A 82 17.22 0.33 16.94
N LEU A 83 18.21 -0.48 17.32
CA LEU A 83 19.59 -0.03 17.57
C LEU A 83 20.19 0.64 16.31
N GLN A 84 19.90 0.15 15.11
CA GLN A 84 20.35 0.76 13.85
C GLN A 84 19.73 2.13 13.55
N MET A 85 18.65 2.50 14.25
CA MET A 85 18.01 3.81 14.13
C MET A 85 18.61 4.85 15.07
N LEU A 86 19.49 4.46 16.00
CA LEU A 86 20.02 5.33 17.04
C LEU A 86 21.35 5.98 16.63
N ASP A 87 21.52 7.19 17.13
CA ASP A 87 22.77 7.95 17.13
C ASP A 87 22.75 8.80 18.42
N MET A 88 23.37 8.27 19.47
CA MET A 88 23.23 8.78 20.83
C MET A 88 24.50 9.55 21.24
N ASP A 89 24.29 10.76 21.74
CA ASP A 89 25.32 11.63 22.31
C ASP A 89 25.20 11.73 23.84
N ASP A 90 24.85 10.61 24.47
CA ASP A 90 24.68 10.55 25.91
C ASP A 90 25.80 9.71 26.57
N HIS A 91 25.88 9.75 27.91
CA HIS A 91 26.77 8.90 28.67
C HIS A 91 26.16 7.52 28.88
N PRO A 92 26.93 6.43 28.72
CA PRO A 92 26.41 5.08 28.93
C PRO A 92 25.69 4.89 30.27
N GLN A 93 26.13 5.58 31.33
CA GLN A 93 25.57 5.48 32.68
C GLN A 93 24.20 6.15 32.85
N THR A 94 23.79 7.00 31.88
CA THR A 94 22.51 7.70 31.90
C THR A 94 21.55 7.19 30.83
N TRP A 95 22.00 6.23 30.02
CA TRP A 95 21.17 5.61 29.01
C TRP A 95 20.30 4.50 29.60
N ASP A 96 19.00 4.73 29.60
CA ASP A 96 17.99 3.84 30.18
C ASP A 96 16.95 3.45 29.09
N PRO A 97 17.31 2.54 28.17
CA PRO A 97 16.35 2.04 27.18
C PRO A 97 15.34 1.09 27.86
N PRO A 98 14.13 0.89 27.26
CA PRO A 98 13.19 -0.13 27.73
C PRO A 98 13.84 -1.50 27.69
N VAL A 99 14.12 -2.09 28.86
CA VAL A 99 14.83 -3.39 29.00
C VAL A 99 14.09 -4.56 28.36
N GLU A 100 12.76 -4.45 28.21
CA GLU A 100 11.96 -5.44 27.51
C GLU A 100 12.26 -5.46 26.01
N PHE A 101 12.90 -4.40 25.50
CA PHE A 101 13.17 -4.20 24.09
C PHE A 101 14.66 -4.18 23.76
N ILE A 102 15.45 -3.47 24.54
CA ILE A 102 16.92 -3.38 24.39
C ILE A 102 17.56 -3.66 25.74
N ASP A 103 18.36 -4.72 25.82
CA ASP A 103 19.21 -5.00 26.98
C ASP A 103 20.51 -4.17 26.85
N PRO A 104 20.71 -3.16 27.72
CA PRO A 104 21.92 -2.33 27.67
C PRO A 104 23.21 -3.11 27.93
N GLU A 105 23.14 -4.21 28.72
CA GLU A 105 24.31 -5.05 29.03
C GLU A 105 24.76 -5.90 27.82
N ALA A 106 23.83 -6.19 26.90
CA ALA A 106 24.13 -6.90 25.67
C ALA A 106 24.73 -6.00 24.56
N VAL A 107 24.78 -4.67 24.78
CA VAL A 107 25.26 -3.70 23.79
C VAL A 107 26.64 -3.19 24.16
N THR A 108 27.60 -3.25 23.27
CA THR A 108 28.95 -2.75 23.50
C THR A 108 29.02 -1.22 23.32
N GLY A 109 28.73 -0.49 24.41
CA GLY A 109 28.74 0.98 24.42
C GLY A 109 27.48 1.63 23.84
N MET A 110 27.51 2.95 23.68
CA MET A 110 26.38 3.72 23.17
C MET A 110 26.16 3.47 21.67
N PRO A 111 24.91 3.25 21.23
CA PRO A 111 24.62 3.16 19.80
C PRO A 111 24.92 4.48 19.09
N ARG A 112 25.89 4.46 18.17
CA ARG A 112 26.28 5.61 17.36
C ARG A 112 26.30 5.26 15.88
N HIS A 113 26.03 6.26 15.04
CA HIS A 113 26.10 6.14 13.59
C HIS A 113 25.27 4.97 13.02
N GLY A 114 24.11 4.72 13.60
CA GLY A 114 23.20 3.66 13.12
C GLY A 114 22.87 3.84 11.63
N ILE A 115 22.95 2.75 10.86
CA ILE A 115 22.72 2.79 9.40
C ILE A 115 21.30 3.26 9.05
N GLY A 116 20.32 3.00 9.94
CA GLY A 116 18.93 3.42 9.80
C GLY A 116 18.63 4.83 10.26
N ARG A 117 19.64 5.57 10.80
CA ARG A 117 19.42 6.90 11.40
C ARG A 117 18.83 7.92 10.44
N SER A 118 19.17 7.85 9.17
CA SER A 118 18.62 8.73 8.12
C SER A 118 17.16 8.41 7.77
N MET A 119 16.67 7.23 8.14
CA MET A 119 15.30 6.76 7.92
C MET A 119 14.42 6.88 9.17
N LYS A 120 14.87 7.65 10.16
CA LYS A 120 14.14 7.87 11.41
C LYS A 120 12.80 8.53 11.15
N VAL A 121 11.75 7.92 11.65
CA VAL A 121 10.37 8.44 11.58
C VAL A 121 10.12 9.40 12.75
N SER A 122 9.41 10.49 12.52
CA SER A 122 9.04 11.44 13.58
C SER A 122 7.95 10.86 14.49
N LYS A 123 7.89 11.32 15.73
CA LYS A 123 6.85 10.89 16.68
C LYS A 123 5.45 11.29 16.20
N GLU A 124 5.32 12.42 15.51
CA GLU A 124 4.05 12.86 14.90
C GLU A 124 3.56 11.85 13.86
N ALA A 125 4.47 11.36 13.01
CA ALA A 125 4.15 10.34 12.02
C ALA A 125 3.80 8.99 12.67
N ILE A 126 4.46 8.63 13.78
CA ILE A 126 4.13 7.43 14.56
C ILE A 126 2.71 7.55 15.15
N CYS A 127 2.38 8.69 15.80
CA CYS A 127 1.04 8.91 16.35
C CYS A 127 -0.04 8.88 15.25
N ALA A 128 0.23 9.50 14.11
CA ALA A 128 -0.70 9.48 12.98
C ALA A 128 -0.88 8.06 12.39
N LEU A 129 0.21 7.26 12.32
CA LEU A 129 0.11 5.86 11.91
C LEU A 129 -0.73 5.03 12.88
N LEU A 130 -0.55 5.23 14.20
CA LEU A 130 -1.33 4.49 15.20
C LEU A 130 -2.82 4.82 15.10
N ALA A 131 -3.18 6.09 14.90
CA ALA A 131 -4.57 6.49 14.69
C ALA A 131 -5.17 5.87 13.42
N ALA A 132 -4.43 5.91 12.30
CA ALA A 132 -4.84 5.31 11.04
C ALA A 132 -4.99 3.77 11.14
N LEU A 133 -4.09 3.12 11.88
CA LEU A 133 -4.15 1.68 12.11
C LEU A 133 -5.37 1.30 12.96
N ASP A 134 -5.68 2.08 13.98
CA ASP A 134 -6.87 1.88 14.82
C ASP A 134 -8.15 1.99 14.00
N GLU A 135 -8.26 2.99 13.15
CA GLU A 135 -9.37 3.14 12.19
C GLU A 135 -9.43 1.95 11.21
N PHE A 136 -8.29 1.57 10.62
CA PHE A 136 -8.22 0.46 9.68
C PHE A 136 -8.68 -0.88 10.28
N VAL A 137 -8.32 -1.17 11.53
CA VAL A 137 -8.71 -2.42 12.19
C VAL A 137 -10.12 -2.38 12.78
N SER A 138 -10.67 -1.20 13.05
CA SER A 138 -12.04 -1.03 13.58
C SER A 138 -13.12 -0.95 12.49
N THR A 139 -12.74 -0.59 11.27
CA THR A 139 -13.68 -0.53 10.13
C THR A 139 -14.16 -1.93 9.75
N ASP A 140 -15.46 -2.12 9.53
CA ASP A 140 -16.01 -3.38 9.05
C ASP A 140 -15.56 -3.62 7.59
N PRO A 141 -14.86 -4.74 7.30
CA PRO A 141 -14.37 -5.01 5.95
C PRO A 141 -15.50 -5.15 4.91
N ALA A 142 -16.66 -5.70 5.30
CA ALA A 142 -17.77 -5.87 4.38
C ALA A 142 -18.41 -4.53 4.01
N GLU A 143 -18.57 -3.63 4.98
CA GLU A 143 -19.05 -2.26 4.74
C GLU A 143 -18.05 -1.48 3.87
N GLN A 144 -16.76 -1.64 4.11
CA GLN A 144 -15.73 -0.98 3.31
C GLN A 144 -15.73 -1.48 1.86
N LEU A 145 -15.82 -2.80 1.63
CA LEU A 145 -15.89 -3.37 0.29
C LEU A 145 -17.17 -2.94 -0.44
N ALA A 146 -18.32 -2.89 0.26
CA ALA A 146 -19.57 -2.40 -0.30
C ALA A 146 -19.48 -0.93 -0.72
N ARG A 147 -18.87 -0.08 0.11
CA ARG A 147 -18.62 1.33 -0.19
C ARG A 147 -17.74 1.50 -1.43
N TRP A 148 -16.64 0.78 -1.52
CA TRP A 148 -15.75 0.83 -2.69
C TRP A 148 -16.44 0.38 -3.97
N ARG A 149 -17.30 -0.66 -3.89
CA ARG A 149 -18.09 -1.11 -5.04
C ARG A 149 -19.06 -0.02 -5.49
N ASP A 150 -19.80 0.58 -4.56
CA ASP A 150 -20.73 1.66 -4.86
C ASP A 150 -20.03 2.86 -5.53
N TRP A 151 -18.86 3.25 -5.07
CA TRP A 151 -18.06 4.30 -5.70
C TRP A 151 -17.65 3.98 -7.14
N LEU A 152 -17.21 2.75 -7.39
CA LEU A 152 -16.84 2.31 -8.74
C LEU A 152 -18.08 2.21 -9.67
N GLU A 153 -19.21 1.77 -9.15
CA GLU A 153 -20.49 1.76 -9.88
C GLU A 153 -20.97 3.18 -10.21
N GLN A 154 -20.80 4.14 -9.33
CA GLN A 154 -21.08 5.56 -9.61
C GLN A 154 -20.20 6.10 -10.75
N ILE A 155 -18.91 5.77 -10.75
CA ILE A 155 -17.99 6.16 -11.82
C ILE A 155 -18.43 5.50 -13.13
N ASP A 156 -18.70 4.20 -13.15
CA ASP A 156 -19.16 3.46 -14.33
C ASP A 156 -20.45 4.07 -14.89
N ASN A 157 -21.45 4.31 -14.05
CA ASN A 157 -22.70 4.93 -14.43
C ASN A 157 -22.51 6.31 -15.07
N SER A 158 -21.50 7.07 -14.63
CA SER A 158 -21.16 8.36 -15.22
C SER A 158 -20.63 8.23 -16.66
N LEU A 159 -20.09 7.06 -17.03
CA LEU A 159 -19.47 6.79 -18.33
C LEU A 159 -20.39 6.11 -19.35
N VAL A 160 -21.63 5.79 -19.01
CA VAL A 160 -22.59 5.07 -19.90
C VAL A 160 -22.77 5.74 -21.27
N ARG A 161 -22.55 7.05 -21.37
CA ARG A 161 -22.64 7.80 -22.63
C ARG A 161 -21.30 8.00 -23.35
N SER A 162 -20.23 7.43 -22.82
CA SER A 162 -18.89 7.50 -23.44
C SER A 162 -18.68 6.36 -24.42
N ALA A 163 -17.59 6.41 -25.18
CA ALA A 163 -17.16 5.33 -26.07
C ALA A 163 -16.33 4.25 -25.34
N ALA A 164 -16.20 4.35 -24.02
CA ALA A 164 -15.44 3.40 -23.22
C ALA A 164 -16.32 2.20 -22.80
N ASN A 165 -15.68 1.05 -22.63
CA ASN A 165 -16.30 -0.14 -22.05
C ASN A 165 -15.71 -0.36 -20.65
N CYS A 166 -16.55 -0.33 -19.65
CA CYS A 166 -16.16 -0.50 -18.26
C CYS A 166 -16.43 -1.93 -17.78
N GLN A 167 -15.51 -2.45 -16.97
CA GLN A 167 -15.64 -3.73 -16.32
C GLN A 167 -15.28 -3.64 -14.85
N LEU A 168 -16.22 -3.93 -13.96
CA LEU A 168 -15.94 -4.11 -12.53
C LEU A 168 -15.27 -5.48 -12.34
N VAL A 169 -14.06 -5.48 -11.78
CA VAL A 169 -13.26 -6.67 -11.53
C VAL A 169 -13.16 -6.89 -10.01
N GLU A 170 -13.62 -8.03 -9.57
CA GLU A 170 -13.55 -8.45 -8.17
C GLU A 170 -12.51 -9.57 -7.99
N SER A 171 -11.95 -9.69 -6.79
CA SER A 171 -11.11 -10.83 -6.45
C SER A 171 -11.93 -12.11 -6.35
N PRO A 172 -11.37 -13.28 -6.68
CA PRO A 172 -12.09 -14.56 -6.63
C PRO A 172 -12.66 -14.92 -5.26
N ASP A 173 -12.00 -14.46 -4.20
CA ASP A 173 -12.40 -14.66 -2.80
C ASP A 173 -13.27 -13.52 -2.25
N GLY A 174 -13.46 -12.44 -3.02
CA GLY A 174 -14.22 -11.26 -2.63
C GLY A 174 -13.63 -10.48 -1.45
N GLN A 175 -12.38 -10.73 -1.06
CA GLN A 175 -11.77 -10.11 0.11
C GLN A 175 -10.87 -8.92 -0.23
N GLN A 176 -10.48 -8.77 -1.49
CA GLN A 176 -9.67 -7.64 -1.93
C GLN A 176 -10.55 -6.53 -2.52
N PRO A 177 -10.06 -5.28 -2.52
CA PRO A 177 -10.78 -4.18 -3.13
C PRO A 177 -11.15 -4.48 -4.58
N PRO A 178 -12.39 -4.21 -5.00
CA PRO A 178 -12.76 -4.25 -6.40
C PRO A 178 -11.98 -3.17 -7.16
N ARG A 179 -11.90 -3.29 -8.47
CA ARG A 179 -11.33 -2.26 -9.35
C ARG A 179 -12.20 -2.09 -10.57
N LEU A 180 -12.21 -0.89 -11.13
CA LEU A 180 -12.89 -0.62 -12.39
C LEU A 180 -11.84 -0.56 -13.49
N GLU A 181 -11.95 -1.45 -14.47
CA GLU A 181 -11.16 -1.43 -15.70
C GLU A 181 -11.94 -0.70 -16.77
N ILE A 182 -11.33 0.35 -17.34
CA ILE A 182 -11.94 1.19 -18.36
C ILE A 182 -11.17 0.95 -19.66
N HIS A 183 -11.79 0.21 -20.59
CA HIS A 183 -11.24 -0.06 -21.91
C HIS A 183 -11.54 1.11 -22.82
N VAL A 184 -10.52 1.72 -23.37
CA VAL A 184 -10.64 2.91 -24.21
C VAL A 184 -10.19 2.64 -25.64
N ASN A 185 -10.87 3.25 -26.61
CA ASN A 185 -10.53 3.12 -28.02
C ASN A 185 -9.49 4.16 -28.48
N GLN A 186 -9.23 5.17 -27.66
CA GLN A 186 -8.24 6.21 -27.89
C GLN A 186 -6.91 5.88 -27.20
N ASP A 187 -5.87 6.67 -27.43
CA ASP A 187 -4.58 6.48 -26.79
C ASP A 187 -4.71 6.64 -25.26
N ALA A 188 -4.55 5.51 -24.53
CA ALA A 188 -4.67 5.46 -23.06
C ALA A 188 -3.56 6.26 -22.38
N PHE A 189 -2.36 6.39 -22.99
CA PHE A 189 -1.28 7.21 -22.45
C PHE A 189 -1.60 8.70 -22.54
N GLU A 190 -2.16 9.15 -23.67
CA GLU A 190 -2.61 10.54 -23.82
C GLU A 190 -3.74 10.87 -22.85
N LEU A 191 -4.70 9.96 -22.68
CA LEU A 191 -5.78 10.11 -21.72
C LEU A 191 -5.23 10.22 -20.29
N CYS A 192 -4.28 9.37 -19.93
CA CYS A 192 -3.63 9.41 -18.63
C CYS A 192 -2.87 10.73 -18.41
N ARG A 193 -2.20 11.26 -19.45
CA ARG A 193 -1.54 12.58 -19.41
C ARG A 193 -2.56 13.71 -19.25
N ALA A 194 -3.67 13.67 -19.96
CA ALA A 194 -4.73 14.67 -19.87
C ALA A 194 -5.39 14.70 -18.48
N LEU A 195 -5.58 13.53 -17.86
CA LEU A 195 -6.06 13.44 -16.47
C LEU A 195 -5.10 14.12 -15.50
N ARG A 196 -3.79 13.89 -15.64
CA ARG A 196 -2.75 14.48 -14.77
C ARG A 196 -2.58 15.98 -15.00
N ALA A 197 -2.79 16.46 -16.22
CA ALA A 197 -2.64 17.89 -16.55
C ALA A 197 -3.83 18.75 -16.12
N GLY A 198 -4.96 18.16 -15.74
CA GLY A 198 -6.17 18.91 -15.37
C GLY A 198 -6.17 19.39 -13.92
N PRO A 199 -6.93 20.45 -13.58
CA PRO A 199 -7.19 20.88 -12.22
C PRO A 199 -8.45 20.20 -11.62
N PRO A 200 -8.37 19.49 -10.49
CA PRO A 200 -7.16 18.96 -9.89
C PRO A 200 -6.51 17.87 -10.76
N PRO A 201 -5.21 17.59 -10.62
CA PRO A 201 -4.57 16.47 -11.30
C PRO A 201 -5.13 15.14 -10.79
N ILE A 202 -5.43 14.23 -11.72
CA ILE A 202 -5.99 12.90 -11.40
C ILE A 202 -5.00 11.82 -11.82
N TYR A 203 -4.69 10.91 -10.90
CA TYR A 203 -3.80 9.78 -11.12
C TYR A 203 -4.60 8.48 -11.06
N VAL A 204 -4.52 7.70 -12.14
CA VAL A 204 -5.16 6.39 -12.26
C VAL A 204 -4.11 5.29 -12.40
N GLY A 205 -4.50 4.05 -12.18
CA GLY A 205 -3.63 2.90 -12.38
C GLY A 205 -3.21 2.79 -13.86
N HIS A 206 -1.90 2.72 -14.08
CA HIS A 206 -1.30 2.80 -15.41
C HIS A 206 -0.58 1.51 -15.86
N GLY A 207 -0.71 0.43 -15.09
CA GLY A 207 -0.02 -0.84 -15.38
C GLY A 207 -0.53 -1.58 -16.62
N ARG A 208 -1.67 -1.14 -17.21
CA ARG A 208 -2.30 -1.77 -18.40
C ARG A 208 -2.58 -0.78 -19.53
N LEU A 209 -1.87 0.35 -19.56
CA LEU A 209 -2.06 1.35 -20.63
C LEU A 209 -1.68 0.80 -22.00
N ASP A 210 -0.70 -0.10 -22.10
CA ASP A 210 -0.33 -0.79 -23.36
C ASP A 210 -1.46 -1.64 -23.93
N GLU A 211 -2.42 -2.06 -23.07
CA GLU A 211 -3.62 -2.79 -23.46
C GLU A 211 -4.81 -1.87 -23.75
N GLY A 212 -4.64 -0.55 -23.66
CA GLY A 212 -5.72 0.41 -23.77
C GLY A 212 -6.65 0.43 -22.55
N ILE A 213 -6.14 0.10 -21.36
CA ILE A 213 -6.94 -0.03 -20.13
C ILE A 213 -6.42 0.92 -19.06
N LEU A 214 -7.31 1.77 -18.53
CA LEU A 214 -7.10 2.48 -17.28
C LEU A 214 -7.71 1.69 -16.12
N VAL A 215 -7.03 1.68 -14.98
CA VAL A 215 -7.51 0.97 -13.79
C VAL A 215 -7.82 1.97 -12.69
N ILE A 216 -9.04 1.97 -12.18
CA ILE A 216 -9.44 2.75 -11.00
C ILE A 216 -9.41 1.83 -9.79
N ASN A 217 -8.56 2.19 -8.83
CA ASN A 217 -8.48 1.52 -7.53
C ASN A 217 -9.12 2.44 -6.48
N PRO A 218 -10.19 2.01 -5.78
CA PRO A 218 -10.94 2.86 -4.87
C PRO A 218 -10.23 3.10 -3.54
N VAL A 219 -9.19 2.34 -3.19
CA VAL A 219 -8.50 2.42 -1.89
C VAL A 219 -7.94 3.82 -1.60
N ALA A 220 -7.57 4.55 -2.63
CA ALA A 220 -7.01 5.90 -2.52
C ALA A 220 -8.05 7.01 -2.78
N LEU A 221 -9.33 6.67 -3.00
CA LEU A 221 -10.39 7.63 -3.25
C LEU A 221 -11.09 8.05 -1.94
N THR A 222 -11.59 9.27 -1.94
CA THR A 222 -12.58 9.75 -0.99
C THR A 222 -13.94 9.86 -1.67
N GLU A 223 -15.02 9.92 -0.90
CA GLU A 223 -16.38 10.06 -1.41
C GLU A 223 -16.55 11.32 -2.29
N GLU A 224 -15.87 12.40 -1.92
CA GLU A 224 -15.92 13.69 -2.65
C GLU A 224 -15.19 13.62 -4.01
N GLU A 225 -14.22 12.73 -4.16
CA GLU A 225 -13.43 12.58 -5.39
C GLU A 225 -14.15 11.73 -6.46
N VAL A 226 -15.08 10.87 -6.05
CA VAL A 226 -15.83 9.99 -6.96
C VAL A 226 -16.53 10.75 -8.09
N PRO A 227 -17.37 11.76 -7.80
CA PRO A 227 -18.03 12.53 -8.86
C PRO A 227 -17.04 13.37 -9.68
N LEU A 228 -15.93 13.83 -9.08
CA LEU A 228 -14.91 14.59 -9.81
C LEU A 228 -14.20 13.70 -10.84
N LEU A 229 -13.84 12.49 -10.45
CA LEU A 229 -13.21 11.52 -11.33
C LEU A 229 -14.14 11.11 -12.46
N GLY A 230 -15.40 10.72 -12.15
CA GLY A 230 -16.39 10.36 -13.16
C GLY A 230 -16.66 11.49 -14.16
N GLY A 231 -16.84 12.71 -13.69
CA GLY A 231 -17.07 13.89 -14.53
C GLY A 231 -15.88 14.25 -15.42
N ARG A 232 -14.64 14.05 -14.94
CA ARG A 232 -13.43 14.29 -15.73
C ARG A 232 -13.25 13.21 -16.81
N LEU A 233 -13.42 11.94 -16.46
CA LEU A 233 -13.37 10.83 -17.39
C LEU A 233 -14.42 10.98 -18.49
N MET A 234 -15.65 11.32 -18.14
CA MET A 234 -16.74 11.55 -19.11
C MET A 234 -16.38 12.63 -20.13
N LYS A 235 -15.78 13.75 -19.69
CA LYS A 235 -15.36 14.84 -20.59
C LYS A 235 -14.26 14.41 -21.56
N LEU A 236 -13.32 13.60 -21.11
CA LEU A 236 -12.17 13.15 -21.91
C LEU A 236 -12.54 11.97 -22.83
N LEU A 237 -13.54 11.18 -22.46
CA LEU A 237 -14.01 10.00 -23.19
C LEU A 237 -15.22 10.30 -24.07
N ALA A 238 -15.82 11.50 -23.98
CA ALA A 238 -16.87 11.91 -24.90
C ALA A 238 -16.33 11.82 -26.33
N ALA A 239 -17.10 11.17 -27.20
CA ALA A 239 -16.78 11.22 -28.65
C ALA A 239 -16.64 12.68 -29.07
N PRO A 240 -15.69 13.04 -29.97
CA PRO A 240 -15.66 14.38 -30.51
C PRO A 240 -17.04 14.69 -31.10
N SER A 241 -17.63 15.79 -30.61
CA SER A 241 -18.85 16.32 -31.24
C SER A 241 -18.59 16.41 -32.74
N PRO A 242 -19.51 15.93 -33.62
CA PRO A 242 -19.33 16.16 -35.04
C PRO A 242 -19.08 17.65 -35.21
N ALA A 243 -17.95 17.98 -35.80
CA ALA A 243 -17.64 19.36 -36.14
C ALA A 243 -18.87 19.90 -36.87
N GLU A 244 -19.41 21.03 -36.39
CA GLU A 244 -20.31 21.83 -37.20
C GLU A 244 -19.51 22.08 -38.50
N GLU A 245 -19.93 21.44 -39.60
CA GLU A 245 -19.48 21.80 -40.92
C GLU A 245 -19.94 23.22 -41.11
N ASP A 246 -19.01 24.17 -40.98
CA ASP A 246 -19.19 25.55 -41.40
C ASP A 246 -19.45 25.55 -42.92
N ASP A 247 -20.69 25.85 -43.32
CA ASP A 247 -21.09 26.21 -44.64
C ASP A 247 -20.57 27.63 -45.00
#